data_4ac085b196a18818e2ac2db27dd198f0
#
_entry.id   4ac085b196a18818e2ac2db27dd198f0
#
_cell.length_a   1.000
_cell.length_b   1.000
_cell.length_c   1.000
_cell.angle_alpha   90.00
_cell.angle_beta   90.00
_cell.angle_gamma   90.00
#
_symmetry.space_group_name_H-M   'P 1'
#
loop_
_entity.id
_entity.type
_entity.pdbx_description
1 polymer ?
#
loop_
_entity_poly.entity_id
_entity_poly.type
_entity_poly.pdbx_seq_one_letter_code
_entity_poly.pdbx_strand_id
1 'polypeptide(L)'
;MIFICFSHIERYIVAQSLSYHLKNYGYQVWYDYDKLFIGDDGDYLNFEEGLHKSKYVVIIVSRALFKSPCAISELEQIYSLFMKKKIIVIPILYNIIAQDIPENFQWINDIIYTEITNENGTLDVATQIAAKCLEDIIRNSSFKNLNNIII
;
A
#
# COMPACT_ATOMS: atom_id res chain seq x y z
N MET A 1 -0.84 9.84 4.09
CA MET A 1 -1.02 9.46 2.67
C MET A 1 -0.77 7.97 2.51
N ILE A 2 -1.47 7.33 1.60
CA ILE A 2 -1.33 5.92 1.22
C ILE A 2 -0.65 5.85 -0.15
N PHE A 3 0.44 5.12 -0.26
CA PHE A 3 1.12 4.82 -1.52
C PHE A 3 0.65 3.46 -2.03
N ILE A 4 0.39 3.32 -3.33
CA ILE A 4 0.01 2.04 -3.94
C ILE A 4 1.12 1.59 -4.90
N CYS A 5 1.80 0.49 -4.55
CA CYS A 5 2.78 -0.20 -5.40
C CYS A 5 2.08 -1.33 -6.17
N PHE A 6 2.19 -1.32 -7.48
CA PHE A 6 1.52 -2.29 -8.35
C PHE A 6 2.24 -2.43 -9.70
N SER A 7 1.97 -3.51 -10.41
CA SER A 7 2.34 -3.62 -11.83
C SER A 7 1.37 -2.84 -12.71
N HIS A 8 1.88 -2.17 -13.73
CA HIS A 8 1.04 -1.43 -14.68
C HIS A 8 -0.05 -2.30 -15.35
N ILE A 9 0.13 -3.62 -15.37
CA ILE A 9 -0.86 -4.57 -15.89
C ILE A 9 -2.13 -4.57 -15.02
N GLU A 10 -2.00 -4.40 -13.69
CA GLU A 10 -3.13 -4.35 -12.77
C GLU A 10 -3.71 -2.94 -12.59
N ARG A 11 -3.23 -1.94 -13.33
CA ARG A 11 -3.65 -0.54 -13.20
C ARG A 11 -5.18 -0.38 -13.24
N TYR A 12 -5.81 -0.86 -14.27
CA TYR A 12 -7.26 -0.71 -14.48
C TYR A 12 -8.09 -1.81 -13.84
N ILE A 13 -7.47 -2.93 -13.50
CA ILE A 13 -8.16 -4.09 -12.92
C ILE A 13 -8.29 -3.92 -11.41
N VAL A 14 -7.23 -3.48 -10.73
CA VAL A 14 -7.15 -3.44 -9.27
C VAL A 14 -6.82 -2.05 -8.75
N ALA A 15 -5.71 -1.46 -9.18
CA ALA A 15 -5.14 -0.27 -8.55
C ALA A 15 -6.05 0.96 -8.65
N GLN A 16 -6.65 1.20 -9.80
CA GLN A 16 -7.55 2.33 -10.02
C GLN A 16 -8.80 2.22 -9.14
N SER A 17 -9.43 1.07 -9.11
CA SER A 17 -10.63 0.83 -8.30
C SER A 17 -10.32 0.95 -6.80
N LEU A 18 -9.21 0.39 -6.35
CA LEU A 18 -8.76 0.49 -4.97
C LEU A 18 -8.48 1.94 -4.58
N SER A 19 -7.76 2.68 -5.42
CA SER A 19 -7.49 4.11 -5.23
C SER A 19 -8.79 4.92 -5.11
N TYR A 20 -9.76 4.65 -5.97
CA TYR A 20 -11.07 5.30 -5.95
C TYR A 20 -11.78 5.10 -4.60
N HIS A 21 -11.85 3.86 -4.13
CA HIS A 21 -12.51 3.55 -2.85
C HIS A 21 -11.79 4.17 -1.65
N LEU A 22 -10.46 4.14 -1.62
CA LEU A 22 -9.68 4.76 -0.55
C LEU A 22 -9.86 6.28 -0.51
N LYS A 23 -9.91 6.94 -1.68
CA LYS A 23 -10.20 8.38 -1.78
C LYS A 23 -11.61 8.70 -1.27
N ASN A 24 -12.60 7.84 -1.56
CA ASN A 24 -13.96 8.01 -1.05
C ASN A 24 -14.05 7.88 0.48
N TYR A 25 -13.14 7.14 1.12
CA TYR A 25 -12.99 7.10 2.57
C TYR A 25 -12.25 8.32 3.15
N GLY A 26 -11.84 9.26 2.31
CA GLY A 26 -11.17 10.49 2.74
C GLY A 26 -9.64 10.40 2.82
N TYR A 27 -9.03 9.31 2.35
CA TYR A 27 -7.57 9.18 2.35
C TYR A 27 -6.93 9.92 1.19
N GLN A 28 -5.78 10.52 1.45
CA GLN A 28 -4.88 10.95 0.40
C GLN A 28 -4.15 9.72 -0.14
N VAL A 29 -4.26 9.49 -1.43
CA VAL A 29 -3.68 8.32 -2.10
C VAL A 29 -2.68 8.78 -3.15
N TRP A 30 -1.46 8.23 -3.10
CA TRP A 30 -0.52 8.32 -4.20
C TRP A 30 -0.76 7.13 -5.13
N TYR A 31 -1.37 7.41 -6.25
CA TYR A 31 -1.57 6.54 -7.39
C TYR A 31 -0.88 7.20 -8.56
N ASP A 32 0.19 6.61 -9.10
CA ASP A 32 1.09 7.24 -10.07
C ASP A 32 0.38 7.83 -11.29
N TYR A 33 -0.63 7.11 -11.79
CA TYR A 33 -1.41 7.55 -12.95
C TYR A 33 -2.07 8.92 -12.76
N ASP A 34 -2.48 9.26 -11.54
CA ASP A 34 -3.11 10.55 -11.23
C ASP A 34 -2.09 11.67 -11.00
N LYS A 35 -0.85 11.33 -10.72
CA LYS A 35 0.16 12.23 -10.15
C LYS A 35 1.30 12.56 -11.10
N LEU A 36 1.53 11.72 -12.10
CA LEU A 36 2.62 11.88 -13.06
C LEU A 36 2.09 12.39 -14.39
N PHE A 37 2.74 13.42 -14.92
CA PHE A 37 2.37 14.05 -16.18
C PHE A 37 3.52 13.94 -17.18
N ILE A 38 3.21 14.10 -18.46
CA ILE A 38 4.23 14.12 -19.49
C ILE A 38 5.26 15.22 -19.20
N GLY A 39 6.55 14.85 -19.24
CA GLY A 39 7.66 15.75 -18.92
C GLY A 39 8.18 15.66 -17.49
N ASP A 40 7.48 14.93 -16.61
CA ASP A 40 7.92 14.71 -15.23
C ASP A 40 9.11 13.73 -15.16
N ASP A 41 9.97 13.93 -14.15
CA ASP A 41 10.86 12.88 -13.67
C ASP A 41 10.04 11.93 -12.78
N GLY A 42 9.55 10.86 -13.40
CA GLY A 42 8.61 9.92 -12.77
C GLY A 42 9.21 9.23 -11.54
N ASP A 43 10.47 8.81 -11.61
CA ASP A 43 11.14 8.13 -10.50
C ASP A 43 11.33 9.07 -9.30
N TYR A 44 11.81 10.28 -9.54
CA TYR A 44 11.98 11.28 -8.49
C TYR A 44 10.65 11.59 -7.78
N LEU A 45 9.62 11.94 -8.55
CA LEU A 45 8.31 12.29 -7.98
C LEU A 45 7.67 11.10 -7.26
N ASN A 46 7.75 9.89 -7.83
CA ASN A 46 7.16 8.71 -7.23
C ASN A 46 7.81 8.35 -5.89
N PHE A 47 9.12 8.48 -5.78
CA PHE A 47 9.82 8.20 -4.53
C PHE A 47 9.76 9.36 -3.54
N GLU A 48 10.09 10.58 -3.95
CA GLU A 48 10.22 11.72 -3.04
C GLU A 48 8.86 12.31 -2.65
N GLU A 49 7.94 12.48 -3.59
CA GLU A 49 6.63 13.05 -3.32
C GLU A 49 5.58 11.99 -2.97
N GLY A 50 5.73 10.79 -3.47
CA GLY A 50 4.84 9.67 -3.20
C GLY A 50 5.26 8.83 -2.00
N LEU A 51 6.22 7.93 -2.22
CA LEU A 51 6.59 6.91 -1.25
C LEU A 51 7.13 7.51 0.07
N HIS A 52 8.09 8.42 -0.01
CA HIS A 52 8.74 8.97 1.20
C HIS A 52 7.80 9.85 2.05
N LYS A 53 6.73 10.37 1.46
CA LYS A 53 5.69 11.12 2.18
C LYS A 53 4.52 10.27 2.64
N SER A 54 4.52 8.99 2.34
CA SER A 54 3.45 8.07 2.71
C SER A 54 3.76 7.38 4.03
N LYS A 55 2.75 7.22 4.86
CA LYS A 55 2.82 6.43 6.10
C LYS A 55 2.43 4.98 5.85
N TYR A 56 1.48 4.76 4.95
CA TYR A 56 0.94 3.46 4.59
C TYR A 56 1.32 3.14 3.16
N VAL A 57 1.78 1.93 2.94
CA VAL A 57 2.15 1.42 1.62
C VAL A 57 1.37 0.15 1.34
N VAL A 58 0.48 0.22 0.39
CA VAL A 58 -0.26 -0.94 -0.12
C VAL A 58 0.55 -1.55 -1.26
N ILE A 59 0.81 -2.84 -1.18
CA ILE A 59 1.46 -3.60 -2.24
C ILE A 59 0.45 -4.56 -2.86
N ILE A 60 0.15 -4.38 -4.14
CA ILE A 60 -0.64 -5.35 -4.90
C ILE A 60 0.31 -6.45 -5.37
N VAL A 61 0.34 -7.53 -4.60
CA VAL A 61 1.25 -8.66 -4.80
C VAL A 61 0.67 -9.57 -5.87
N SER A 62 1.31 -9.60 -7.02
CA SER A 62 0.91 -10.41 -8.17
C SER A 62 2.14 -10.98 -8.87
N ARG A 63 1.94 -11.97 -9.75
CA ARG A 63 3.04 -12.47 -10.59
C ARG A 63 3.62 -11.37 -11.48
N ALA A 64 2.78 -10.47 -11.99
CA ALA A 64 3.20 -9.35 -12.82
C ALA A 64 4.06 -8.34 -12.05
N LEU A 65 3.81 -8.13 -10.77
CA LEU A 65 4.60 -7.24 -9.93
C LEU A 65 6.09 -7.61 -9.96
N PHE A 66 6.39 -8.89 -9.78
CA PHE A 66 7.77 -9.40 -9.73
C PHE A 66 8.46 -9.48 -11.10
N LYS A 67 7.74 -9.20 -12.18
CA LYS A 67 8.27 -9.11 -13.54
C LYS A 67 8.45 -7.66 -14.01
N SER A 68 8.03 -6.68 -13.22
CA SER A 68 8.11 -5.26 -13.54
C SER A 68 9.38 -4.65 -12.93
N PRO A 69 10.35 -4.18 -13.75
CA PRO A 69 11.56 -3.54 -13.22
C PRO A 69 11.26 -2.31 -12.35
N CYS A 70 10.27 -1.51 -12.73
CA CYS A 70 9.85 -0.34 -11.95
C CYS A 70 9.28 -0.77 -10.60
N ALA A 71 8.40 -1.77 -10.57
CA ALA A 71 7.83 -2.27 -9.32
C ALA A 71 8.89 -2.90 -8.41
N ILE A 72 9.86 -3.61 -8.96
CA ILE A 72 10.98 -4.16 -8.17
C ILE A 72 11.81 -3.04 -7.55
N SER A 73 12.12 -1.97 -8.29
CA SER A 73 12.80 -0.80 -7.73
C SER A 73 12.01 -0.14 -6.60
N GLU A 74 10.69 -0.03 -6.75
CA GLU A 74 9.80 0.44 -5.67
C GLU A 74 9.85 -0.49 -4.44
N LEU A 75 9.78 -1.81 -4.65
CA LEU A 75 9.84 -2.80 -3.57
C LEU A 75 11.14 -2.73 -2.77
N GLU A 76 12.26 -2.46 -3.41
CA GLU A 76 13.55 -2.28 -2.73
C GLU A 76 13.53 -1.04 -1.82
N GLN A 77 12.97 0.07 -2.30
CA GLN A 77 12.80 1.29 -1.51
C GLN A 77 11.80 1.07 -0.35
N ILE A 78 10.69 0.40 -0.62
CA ILE A 78 9.69 0.04 0.40
C ILE A 78 10.33 -0.82 1.49
N TYR A 79 11.09 -1.83 1.13
CA TYR A 79 11.80 -2.69 2.09
C TYR A 79 12.73 -1.89 3.00
N SER A 80 13.51 -0.98 2.43
CA SER A 80 14.41 -0.11 3.20
C SER A 80 13.64 0.74 4.23
N LEU A 81 12.51 1.33 3.84
CA LEU A 81 11.68 2.14 4.74
C LEU A 81 10.98 1.25 5.80
N PHE A 82 10.53 0.08 5.42
CA PHE A 82 9.91 -0.89 6.31
C PHE A 82 10.87 -1.36 7.41
N MET A 83 12.10 -1.70 7.04
CA MET A 83 13.14 -2.10 8.00
C MET A 83 13.50 -0.98 8.99
N LYS A 84 13.41 0.27 8.54
CA LYS A 84 13.60 1.46 9.39
C LYS A 84 12.35 1.83 10.21
N LYS A 85 11.28 1.05 10.12
CA LYS A 85 9.98 1.29 10.78
C LYS A 85 9.37 2.66 10.46
N LYS A 86 9.61 3.16 9.23
CA LYS A 86 9.09 4.45 8.77
C LYS A 86 7.73 4.36 8.12
N ILE A 87 7.35 3.18 7.68
CA ILE A 87 6.09 2.91 6.99
C ILE A 87 5.41 1.65 7.53
N ILE A 88 4.10 1.58 7.31
CA ILE A 88 3.31 0.38 7.52
C ILE A 88 2.99 -0.21 6.15
N VAL A 89 3.39 -1.46 5.94
CA VAL A 89 3.15 -2.18 4.69
C VAL A 89 1.89 -3.03 4.80
N ILE A 90 1.04 -2.94 3.80
CA ILE A 90 -0.24 -3.66 3.70
C ILE A 90 -0.22 -4.47 2.39
N PRO A 91 0.14 -5.76 2.45
CA PRO A 91 0.15 -6.61 1.27
C PRO A 91 -1.27 -7.06 0.89
N ILE A 92 -1.55 -7.07 -0.41
CA ILE A 92 -2.79 -7.58 -0.98
C ILE A 92 -2.42 -8.56 -2.09
N LEU A 93 -2.76 -9.82 -1.92
CA LEU A 93 -2.50 -10.84 -2.92
C LEU A 93 -3.56 -10.78 -4.02
N TYR A 94 -3.11 -10.81 -5.26
CA TYR A 94 -3.95 -10.85 -6.44
C TYR A 94 -3.47 -11.93 -7.39
N ASN A 95 -4.27 -12.99 -7.57
CA ASN A 95 -3.96 -14.15 -8.42
C ASN A 95 -2.57 -14.77 -8.17
N ILE A 96 -2.14 -14.80 -6.92
CA ILE A 96 -0.89 -15.41 -6.49
C ILE A 96 -1.11 -16.04 -5.12
N ILE A 97 -0.45 -17.15 -4.85
CA ILE A 97 -0.39 -17.73 -3.51
C ILE A 97 0.93 -17.34 -2.83
N ALA A 98 0.94 -17.31 -1.50
CA ALA A 98 2.11 -16.89 -0.72
C ALA A 98 3.39 -17.68 -1.06
N GLN A 99 3.25 -18.97 -1.36
CA GLN A 99 4.36 -19.83 -1.74
C GLN A 99 5.03 -19.47 -3.08
N ASP A 100 4.33 -18.76 -3.96
CA ASP A 100 4.82 -18.34 -5.28
C ASP A 100 5.53 -16.98 -5.24
N ILE A 101 5.58 -16.32 -4.08
CA ILE A 101 6.35 -15.08 -3.92
C ILE A 101 7.84 -15.43 -3.98
N PRO A 102 8.64 -14.73 -4.83
CA PRO A 102 10.07 -14.99 -4.95
C PRO A 102 10.82 -14.90 -3.61
N GLU A 103 11.88 -15.71 -3.47
CA GLU A 103 12.62 -15.86 -2.21
C GLU A 103 13.12 -14.52 -1.64
N ASN A 104 13.63 -13.64 -2.48
CA ASN A 104 14.13 -12.32 -2.06
C ASN A 104 13.02 -11.33 -1.63
N PHE A 105 11.74 -11.67 -1.82
CA PHE A 105 10.59 -10.91 -1.36
C PHE A 105 9.76 -11.63 -0.29
N GLN A 106 10.29 -12.68 0.31
CA GLN A 106 9.59 -13.47 1.34
C GLN A 106 9.27 -12.65 2.60
N TRP A 107 9.94 -11.54 2.84
CA TRP A 107 9.60 -10.63 3.92
C TRP A 107 8.15 -10.13 3.86
N ILE A 108 7.54 -10.12 2.68
CA ILE A 108 6.11 -9.76 2.50
C ILE A 108 5.21 -10.79 3.19
N ASN A 109 5.60 -12.08 3.16
CA ASN A 109 4.82 -13.15 3.80
C ASN A 109 4.82 -13.10 5.34
N ASP A 110 5.75 -12.38 5.95
CA ASP A 110 5.80 -12.19 7.39
C ASP A 110 4.77 -11.16 7.88
N ILE A 111 4.13 -10.46 6.95
CA ILE A 111 3.11 -9.46 7.22
C ILE A 111 1.74 -10.09 6.97
N ILE A 112 0.77 -9.82 7.85
CA ILE A 112 -0.62 -10.25 7.64
C ILE A 112 -1.14 -9.57 6.37
N TYR A 113 -1.65 -10.37 5.45
CA TYR A 113 -2.15 -9.92 4.15
C TYR A 113 -3.64 -10.24 3.98
N THR A 114 -4.26 -9.61 2.99
CA THR A 114 -5.57 -10.00 2.45
C THR A 114 -5.46 -10.37 0.98
N GLU A 115 -6.53 -10.90 0.41
CA GLU A 115 -6.57 -11.33 -0.98
C GLU A 115 -7.73 -10.68 -1.71
N ILE A 116 -7.54 -10.36 -2.99
CA ILE A 116 -8.63 -10.00 -3.89
C ILE A 116 -9.14 -11.28 -4.54
N THR A 117 -10.40 -11.58 -4.32
CA THR A 117 -11.11 -12.74 -4.84
C THR A 117 -12.45 -12.31 -5.45
N ASN A 118 -13.20 -13.25 -6.02
CA ASN A 118 -14.56 -12.96 -6.48
C ASN A 118 -15.52 -12.57 -5.33
N GLU A 119 -15.23 -12.99 -4.12
CA GLU A 119 -16.02 -12.71 -2.91
C GLU A 119 -15.53 -11.52 -2.12
N ASN A 120 -14.24 -11.17 -2.26
CA ASN A 120 -13.55 -10.08 -1.57
C ASN A 120 -12.94 -9.12 -2.61
N GLY A 121 -13.76 -8.21 -3.10
CA GLY A 121 -13.36 -7.25 -4.15
C GLY A 121 -12.59 -6.04 -3.60
N THR A 122 -12.32 -5.08 -4.48
CA THR A 122 -11.52 -3.90 -4.12
C THR A 122 -12.20 -2.99 -3.10
N LEU A 123 -13.52 -2.95 -3.05
CA LEU A 123 -14.24 -2.22 -2.00
C LEU A 123 -14.03 -2.86 -0.62
N ASP A 124 -14.14 -4.18 -0.53
CA ASP A 124 -13.93 -4.90 0.73
C ASP A 124 -12.50 -4.75 1.22
N VAL A 125 -11.53 -4.83 0.30
CA VAL A 125 -10.12 -4.61 0.60
C VAL A 125 -9.86 -3.17 1.05
N ALA A 126 -10.44 -2.18 0.39
CA ALA A 126 -10.35 -0.77 0.81
C ALA A 126 -10.90 -0.57 2.23
N THR A 127 -11.99 -1.23 2.57
CA THR A 127 -12.57 -1.21 3.92
C THR A 127 -11.61 -1.81 4.95
N GLN A 128 -10.94 -2.90 4.64
CA GLN A 128 -9.93 -3.52 5.50
C GLN A 128 -8.69 -2.61 5.68
N ILE A 129 -8.26 -1.94 4.61
CA ILE A 129 -7.17 -0.96 4.67
C ILE A 129 -7.58 0.23 5.56
N ALA A 130 -8.78 0.76 5.39
CA ALA A 130 -9.29 1.85 6.21
C ALA A 130 -9.35 1.46 7.69
N ALA A 131 -9.79 0.25 8.00
CA ALA A 131 -9.80 -0.29 9.36
C ALA A 131 -8.39 -0.37 9.96
N LYS A 132 -7.39 -0.80 9.16
CA LYS A 132 -5.98 -0.83 9.61
C LYS A 132 -5.43 0.57 9.87
N CYS A 133 -5.69 1.52 8.99
CA CYS A 133 -5.27 2.90 9.17
C CYS A 133 -5.90 3.53 10.42
N LEU A 134 -7.19 3.28 10.66
CA LEU A 134 -7.89 3.76 11.85
C LEU A 134 -7.32 3.14 13.13
N GLU A 135 -7.09 1.83 13.13
CA GLU A 135 -6.50 1.12 14.26
C GLU A 135 -5.11 1.67 14.61
N ASP A 136 -4.29 1.95 13.61
CA ASP A 136 -2.97 2.54 13.79
C ASP A 136 -3.07 3.97 14.39
N ILE A 137 -4.00 4.78 13.92
CA ILE A 137 -4.24 6.12 14.48
C ILE A 137 -4.67 6.02 15.95
N ILE A 138 -5.58 5.10 16.29
CA ILE A 138 -6.05 4.90 17.65
C ILE A 138 -4.91 4.46 18.57
N ARG A 139 -4.06 3.54 18.14
CA ARG A 139 -2.90 3.08 18.94
C ARG A 139 -1.88 4.18 19.19
N ASN A 140 -1.65 5.03 18.19
CA ASN A 140 -0.59 6.06 18.24
C ASN A 140 -1.11 7.40 18.77
N SER A 141 -2.41 7.70 18.63
CA SER A 141 -3.01 8.80 19.37
C SER A 141 -3.04 8.35 20.84
N SER A 142 -2.23 9.00 21.65
CA SER A 142 -2.22 8.75 23.09
C SER A 142 -3.59 9.09 23.70
N PHE A 143 -4.54 8.16 23.63
CA PHE A 143 -5.70 8.11 24.53
C PHE A 143 -5.28 8.04 26.01
N LYS A 144 -3.98 7.98 26.29
CA LYS A 144 -3.40 8.15 27.64
C LYS A 144 -3.82 9.44 28.32
N ASN A 145 -4.25 10.46 27.55
CA ASN A 145 -4.73 11.71 28.12
C ASN A 145 -6.24 11.74 28.40
N LEU A 146 -7.04 10.81 27.86
CA LEU A 146 -8.47 10.75 28.17
C LEU A 146 -8.77 10.13 29.54
N ASN A 147 -7.91 9.24 30.01
CA ASN A 147 -8.01 8.70 31.37
C ASN A 147 -7.67 9.72 32.47
N ASN A 148 -7.07 10.86 32.11
CA ASN A 148 -6.82 11.98 33.04
C ASN A 148 -7.95 13.03 33.00
N ILE A 149 -8.98 12.86 32.16
CA ILE A 149 -10.12 13.78 32.02
C ILE A 149 -11.40 13.17 32.65
N ILE A 150 -11.39 11.87 32.94
CA ILE A 150 -12.50 11.18 33.61
C ILE A 150 -12.07 10.83 35.04
N ILE A 151 -11.94 11.85 35.83
CA ILE A 151 -12.03 11.76 37.29
C ILE A 151 -12.84 12.96 37.77
#